data_d0e75043fd2b595ab2b0ca68e6ce462d
#
_entry.id   d0e75043fd2b595ab2b0ca68e6ce462d
#
_cell.length_a   1.000
_cell.length_b   1.000
_cell.length_c   1.000
_cell.angle_alpha   90.00
_cell.angle_beta   90.00
_cell.angle_gamma   90.00
#
_symmetry.space_group_name_H-M   'P 1'
#
loop_
_entity.id
_entity.type
_entity.pdbx_description
1 polymer ?
#
loop_
_entity_poly.entity_id
_entity_poly.type
_entity_poly.pdbx_seq_one_letter_code
_entity_poly.pdbx_strand_id
1 'polypeptide(L)'
;MTKKTLSKNKGFTLVELIVVLVILAILAAILVPTLLGYIDKARSEKDFATAQAVRVATQAQIDEIYGKGIDDVKKNNLDDNAKKAIYKLVGADSDNKIDGQVIGIADITITNNQIASITVKIGDKYYKYVSSTNTWAASTAPTTTP
;
A
#
# COMPACT_ATOMS: atom_id res chain seq x y z
N MET A 1 25.41 -26.99 62.53
CA MET A 1 24.16 -27.22 61.75
C MET A 1 23.53 -25.83 61.37
N THR A 2 23.75 -25.34 60.18
CA THR A 2 23.24 -24.07 59.74
C THR A 2 21.84 -24.27 59.14
N LYS A 3 20.81 -23.71 59.79
CA LYS A 3 19.44 -23.71 59.31
C LYS A 3 19.36 -22.76 58.11
N LYS A 4 19.16 -23.33 56.92
CA LYS A 4 18.86 -22.59 55.68
C LYS A 4 17.44 -22.04 55.80
N THR A 5 17.30 -20.72 56.00
CA THR A 5 16.03 -20.01 55.97
C THR A 5 15.51 -20.01 54.54
N LEU A 6 14.47 -20.79 54.28
CA LEU A 6 13.72 -20.75 53.05
C LEU A 6 13.05 -19.37 52.91
N SER A 7 13.49 -18.58 51.95
CA SER A 7 12.84 -17.33 51.56
C SER A 7 11.39 -17.64 51.18
N LYS A 8 10.44 -17.09 51.92
CA LYS A 8 9.01 -17.17 51.60
C LYS A 8 8.75 -16.31 50.34
N ASN A 9 8.75 -16.93 49.19
CA ASN A 9 8.28 -16.27 47.99
C ASN A 9 6.80 -15.89 48.19
N LYS A 10 6.51 -14.62 48.32
CA LYS A 10 5.14 -14.11 48.34
C LYS A 10 4.60 -14.27 46.93
N GLY A 11 3.72 -15.24 46.70
CA GLY A 11 2.98 -15.39 45.46
C GLY A 11 1.89 -14.31 45.33
N PHE A 12 1.53 -13.99 44.10
CA PHE A 12 0.39 -13.09 43.82
C PHE A 12 -0.92 -13.73 44.29
N THR A 13 -1.81 -12.90 44.82
CA THR A 13 -3.16 -13.36 45.18
C THR A 13 -4.02 -13.43 43.92
N LEU A 14 -5.04 -14.29 43.90
CA LEU A 14 -5.97 -14.42 42.80
C LEU A 14 -6.72 -13.08 42.54
N VAL A 15 -7.04 -12.33 43.59
CA VAL A 15 -7.71 -11.02 43.49
C VAL A 15 -6.83 -9.99 42.81
N GLU A 16 -5.53 -9.93 43.12
CA GLU A 16 -4.56 -9.02 42.47
C GLU A 16 -4.50 -9.29 40.96
N LEU A 17 -4.51 -10.55 40.54
CA LEU A 17 -4.51 -10.91 39.13
C LEU A 17 -5.81 -10.50 38.42
N ILE A 18 -6.97 -10.73 39.06
CA ILE A 18 -8.28 -10.33 38.48
C ILE A 18 -8.37 -8.81 38.32
N VAL A 19 -7.95 -8.03 39.33
CA VAL A 19 -8.00 -6.57 39.28
C VAL A 19 -7.13 -6.04 38.13
N VAL A 20 -5.91 -6.57 37.95
CA VAL A 20 -5.02 -6.18 36.85
C VAL A 20 -5.65 -6.51 35.49
N LEU A 21 -6.25 -7.70 35.34
CA LEU A 21 -6.92 -8.08 34.10
C LEU A 21 -8.10 -7.17 33.76
N VAL A 22 -8.90 -6.78 34.77
CA VAL A 22 -10.03 -5.84 34.55
C VAL A 22 -9.54 -4.47 34.12
N ILE A 23 -8.48 -3.94 34.75
CA ILE A 23 -7.89 -2.65 34.36
C ILE A 23 -7.35 -2.73 32.92
N LEU A 24 -6.64 -3.79 32.57
CA LEU A 24 -6.12 -3.99 31.21
C LEU A 24 -7.26 -4.09 30.18
N ALA A 25 -8.35 -4.79 30.52
CA ALA A 25 -9.51 -4.92 29.64
C ALA A 25 -10.17 -3.55 29.36
N ILE A 26 -10.32 -2.70 30.39
CA ILE A 26 -10.87 -1.34 30.23
C ILE A 26 -9.96 -0.48 29.35
N LEU A 27 -8.63 -0.50 29.59
CA LEU A 27 -7.67 0.24 28.79
C LEU A 27 -7.66 -0.24 27.32
N ALA A 28 -7.68 -1.57 27.11
CA ALA A 28 -7.73 -2.14 25.77
C ALA A 28 -9.00 -1.77 25.01
N ALA A 29 -10.17 -1.73 25.70
CA ALA A 29 -11.44 -1.36 25.09
C ALA A 29 -11.44 0.06 24.48
N ILE A 30 -10.64 0.97 25.04
CA ILE A 30 -10.50 2.35 24.55
C ILE A 30 -9.40 2.45 23.48
N LEU A 31 -8.27 1.76 23.66
CA LEU A 31 -7.10 1.88 22.79
C LEU A 31 -7.28 1.16 21.45
N VAL A 32 -7.91 -0.03 21.44
CA VAL A 32 -8.01 -0.85 20.22
C VAL A 32 -8.77 -0.14 19.09
N PRO A 33 -9.96 0.45 19.28
CA PRO A 33 -10.67 1.16 18.21
C PRO A 33 -9.86 2.34 17.62
N THR A 34 -9.17 3.07 18.48
CA THR A 34 -8.34 4.21 18.07
C THR A 34 -7.16 3.75 17.22
N LEU A 35 -6.49 2.66 17.64
CA LEU A 35 -5.35 2.10 16.93
C LEU A 35 -5.73 1.59 15.54
N LEU A 36 -6.88 0.96 15.39
CA LEU A 36 -7.37 0.49 14.08
C LEU A 36 -7.52 1.63 13.09
N GLY A 37 -8.09 2.77 13.52
CA GLY A 37 -8.20 3.96 12.67
C GLY A 37 -6.86 4.52 12.20
N TYR A 38 -5.83 4.51 13.05
CA TYR A 38 -4.47 4.90 12.66
C TYR A 38 -3.83 3.93 11.67
N ILE A 39 -4.04 2.62 11.86
CA ILE A 39 -3.52 1.59 10.94
C ILE A 39 -4.14 1.76 9.55
N ASP A 40 -5.44 1.96 9.46
CA ASP A 40 -6.13 2.14 8.19
C ASP A 40 -5.67 3.40 7.46
N LYS A 41 -5.46 4.50 8.20
CA LYS A 41 -4.89 5.72 7.64
C LYS A 41 -3.47 5.51 7.13
N ALA A 42 -2.59 4.88 7.91
CA ALA A 42 -1.22 4.59 7.51
C ALA A 42 -1.15 3.68 6.27
N ARG A 43 -2.04 2.68 6.17
CA ARG A 43 -2.17 1.84 4.97
C ARG A 43 -2.57 2.66 3.75
N SER A 44 -3.56 3.52 3.88
CA SER A 44 -4.02 4.38 2.79
C SER A 44 -2.91 5.33 2.31
N GLU A 45 -2.15 5.94 3.21
CA GLU A 45 -1.01 6.80 2.87
C GLU A 45 0.08 6.02 2.13
N LYS A 46 0.36 4.78 2.56
CA LYS A 46 1.30 3.88 1.89
C LYS A 46 0.82 3.50 0.49
N ASP A 47 -0.46 3.16 0.33
CA ASP A 47 -1.05 2.83 -0.96
C ASP A 47 -0.92 4.03 -1.93
N PHE A 48 -1.19 5.26 -1.47
CA PHE A 48 -0.98 6.47 -2.27
C PHE A 48 0.48 6.68 -2.68
N ALA A 49 1.41 6.47 -1.77
CA ALA A 49 2.85 6.54 -2.08
C ALA A 49 3.25 5.52 -3.14
N THR A 50 2.75 4.28 -3.03
CA THR A 50 2.96 3.22 -4.02
C THR A 50 2.35 3.59 -5.38
N ALA A 51 1.11 4.08 -5.41
CA ALA A 51 0.46 4.53 -6.64
C ALA A 51 1.23 5.66 -7.32
N GLN A 52 1.75 6.62 -6.55
CA GLN A 52 2.61 7.68 -7.05
C GLN A 52 3.92 7.14 -7.63
N ALA A 53 4.56 6.18 -6.99
CA ALA A 53 5.77 5.53 -7.49
C ALA A 53 5.49 4.83 -8.83
N VAL A 54 4.37 4.10 -8.94
CA VAL A 54 3.94 3.46 -10.20
C VAL A 54 3.74 4.49 -11.31
N ARG A 55 3.11 5.64 -11.02
CA ARG A 55 2.94 6.72 -11.99
C ARG A 55 4.28 7.25 -12.50
N VAL A 56 5.22 7.52 -11.61
CA VAL A 56 6.55 8.03 -11.97
C VAL A 56 7.32 7.01 -12.80
N ALA A 57 7.32 5.75 -12.39
CA ALA A 57 7.96 4.68 -13.16
C ALA A 57 7.31 4.47 -14.52
N THR A 58 5.98 4.64 -14.62
CA THR A 58 5.25 4.55 -15.89
C THR A 58 5.64 5.69 -16.82
N GLN A 59 5.78 6.92 -16.32
CA GLN A 59 6.24 8.04 -17.15
C GLN A 59 7.67 7.81 -17.64
N ALA A 60 8.57 7.32 -16.78
CA ALA A 60 9.93 6.99 -17.18
C ALA A 60 9.96 5.92 -18.30
N GLN A 61 9.08 4.93 -18.24
CA GLN A 61 8.95 3.93 -19.29
C GLN A 61 8.38 4.49 -20.59
N ILE A 62 7.44 5.43 -20.52
CA ILE A 62 6.92 6.18 -21.70
C ILE A 62 8.06 6.96 -22.34
N ASP A 63 8.84 7.67 -21.56
CA ASP A 63 9.98 8.46 -22.03
C ASP A 63 11.05 7.57 -22.70
N GLU A 64 11.29 6.37 -22.16
CA GLU A 64 12.19 5.38 -22.76
C GLU A 64 11.67 4.86 -24.12
N ILE A 65 10.35 4.58 -24.23
CA ILE A 65 9.71 4.12 -25.46
C ILE A 65 9.77 5.24 -26.52
N TYR A 66 9.51 6.49 -26.13
CA TYR A 66 9.64 7.65 -26.99
C TYR A 66 11.07 7.82 -27.51
N GLY A 67 12.05 7.69 -26.62
CA GLY A 67 13.48 7.76 -26.98
C GLY A 67 13.95 6.68 -27.97
N LYS A 68 13.18 5.57 -28.10
CA LYS A 68 13.42 4.51 -29.11
C LYS A 68 12.80 4.80 -30.48
N GLY A 69 12.25 6.01 -30.69
CA GLY A 69 11.72 6.47 -31.97
C GLY A 69 10.23 6.23 -32.18
N ILE A 70 9.47 6.07 -31.11
CA ILE A 70 8.00 6.04 -31.17
C ILE A 70 7.47 7.42 -30.82
N ASP A 71 7.14 8.21 -31.81
CA ASP A 71 6.77 9.62 -31.65
C ASP A 71 5.42 9.86 -30.91
N ASP A 72 4.55 8.88 -30.89
CA ASP A 72 3.24 8.94 -30.22
C ASP A 72 3.02 7.68 -29.38
N VAL A 73 3.48 7.72 -28.14
CA VAL A 73 3.34 6.58 -27.20
C VAL A 73 1.91 6.51 -26.71
N LYS A 74 1.26 5.38 -26.96
CA LYS A 74 -0.13 5.10 -26.56
C LYS A 74 -0.18 3.96 -25.54
N LYS A 75 -1.37 3.76 -24.92
CA LYS A 75 -1.63 2.66 -24.00
C LYS A 75 -1.14 1.30 -24.54
N ASN A 76 -1.29 1.03 -25.84
CA ASN A 76 -0.88 -0.22 -26.46
C ASN A 76 0.64 -0.43 -26.52
N ASN A 77 1.44 0.64 -26.39
CA ASN A 77 2.89 0.55 -26.31
C ASN A 77 3.39 0.08 -24.93
N LEU A 78 2.53 0.11 -23.91
CA LEU A 78 2.80 -0.47 -22.59
C LEU A 78 2.39 -1.94 -22.58
N ASP A 79 3.15 -2.74 -23.31
CA ASP A 79 3.02 -4.20 -23.33
C ASP A 79 3.35 -4.81 -21.95
N ASP A 80 3.26 -6.13 -21.85
CA ASP A 80 3.54 -6.82 -20.58
C ASP A 80 5.01 -6.72 -20.16
N ASN A 81 5.95 -6.52 -21.11
CA ASN A 81 7.36 -6.32 -20.79
C ASN A 81 7.59 -4.91 -20.22
N ALA A 82 6.97 -3.90 -20.81
CA ALA A 82 7.00 -2.53 -20.30
C ALA A 82 6.39 -2.46 -18.89
N LYS A 83 5.24 -3.12 -18.67
CA LYS A 83 4.61 -3.20 -17.34
C LYS A 83 5.49 -3.91 -16.32
N LYS A 84 6.14 -5.03 -16.69
CA LYS A 84 7.10 -5.72 -15.81
C LYS A 84 8.28 -4.83 -15.45
N ALA A 85 8.79 -4.04 -16.40
CA ALA A 85 9.85 -3.08 -16.15
C ALA A 85 9.40 -2.01 -15.13
N ILE A 86 8.18 -1.46 -15.30
CA ILE A 86 7.59 -0.50 -14.36
C ILE A 86 7.48 -1.11 -12.97
N TYR A 87 6.93 -2.32 -12.83
CA TYR A 87 6.75 -2.97 -11.53
C TYR A 87 8.09 -3.28 -10.85
N LYS A 88 9.08 -3.66 -11.62
CA LYS A 88 10.45 -3.84 -11.10
C LYS A 88 11.06 -2.54 -10.59
N LEU A 89 10.84 -1.42 -11.27
CA LEU A 89 11.33 -0.09 -10.85
C LEU A 89 10.76 0.36 -9.51
N VAL A 90 9.53 -0.04 -9.20
CA VAL A 90 8.88 0.28 -7.92
C VAL A 90 9.13 -0.77 -6.83
N GLY A 91 9.97 -1.75 -7.10
CA GLY A 91 10.37 -2.78 -6.12
C GLY A 91 9.36 -3.91 -5.95
N ALA A 92 8.50 -4.15 -6.94
CA ALA A 92 7.61 -5.30 -6.92
C ALA A 92 8.38 -6.62 -7.15
N ASP A 93 7.88 -7.69 -6.57
CA ASP A 93 8.38 -9.04 -6.77
C ASP A 93 7.98 -9.62 -8.16
N SER A 94 8.33 -10.87 -8.41
CA SER A 94 8.01 -11.59 -9.67
C SER A 94 6.50 -11.74 -9.92
N ASP A 95 5.69 -11.67 -8.87
CA ASP A 95 4.23 -11.77 -8.91
C ASP A 95 3.55 -10.40 -8.96
N ASN A 96 4.32 -9.32 -9.20
CA ASN A 96 3.88 -7.93 -9.18
C ASN A 96 3.28 -7.51 -7.82
N LYS A 97 3.91 -7.94 -6.72
CA LYS A 97 3.46 -7.61 -5.36
C LYS A 97 4.46 -6.70 -4.66
N ILE A 98 3.94 -5.76 -3.90
CA ILE A 98 4.66 -4.96 -2.91
C ILE A 98 4.02 -5.22 -1.56
N ASP A 99 4.81 -5.69 -0.58
CA ASP A 99 4.32 -6.05 0.76
C ASP A 99 3.12 -7.02 0.74
N GLY A 100 3.14 -7.97 -0.20
CA GLY A 100 2.09 -8.98 -0.38
C GLY A 100 0.83 -8.50 -1.11
N GLN A 101 0.74 -7.21 -1.48
CA GLN A 101 -0.38 -6.68 -2.26
C GLN A 101 -0.03 -6.66 -3.75
N VAL A 102 -0.92 -7.22 -4.58
CA VAL A 102 -0.78 -7.17 -6.03
C VAL A 102 -0.94 -5.74 -6.51
N ILE A 103 0.02 -5.26 -7.30
CA ILE A 103 -0.05 -3.95 -7.96
C ILE A 103 -0.31 -4.12 -9.45
N GLY A 104 -0.97 -3.14 -10.06
CA GLY A 104 -1.24 -3.15 -11.50
C GLY A 104 -1.69 -1.80 -12.02
N ILE A 105 -1.40 -1.56 -13.31
CA ILE A 105 -1.96 -0.44 -14.05
C ILE A 105 -3.30 -0.93 -14.61
N ALA A 106 -4.39 -0.48 -14.01
CA ALA A 106 -5.74 -0.89 -14.38
C ALA A 106 -6.25 -0.13 -15.61
N ASP A 107 -5.92 1.17 -15.71
CA ASP A 107 -6.20 1.99 -16.87
C ASP A 107 -5.19 3.13 -17.00
N ILE A 108 -4.94 3.60 -18.23
CA ILE A 108 -4.04 4.72 -18.51
C ILE A 108 -4.47 5.46 -19.78
N THR A 109 -4.40 6.77 -19.70
CA THR A 109 -4.54 7.66 -20.86
C THR A 109 -3.24 8.44 -21.03
N ILE A 110 -2.65 8.35 -22.21
CA ILE A 110 -1.41 9.05 -22.56
C ILE A 110 -1.76 10.08 -23.63
N THR A 111 -1.29 11.30 -23.48
CA THR A 111 -1.47 12.40 -24.44
C THR A 111 -0.15 13.14 -24.56
N ASN A 112 0.34 13.33 -25.78
CA ASN A 112 1.64 13.97 -26.04
C ASN A 112 2.78 13.37 -25.22
N ASN A 113 2.84 12.03 -25.14
CA ASN A 113 3.83 11.27 -24.39
C ASN A 113 3.85 11.55 -22.86
N GLN A 114 2.75 12.13 -22.35
CA GLN A 114 2.56 12.39 -20.92
C GLN A 114 1.33 11.66 -20.40
N ILE A 115 1.39 11.22 -19.14
CA ILE A 115 0.24 10.61 -18.49
C ILE A 115 -0.82 11.68 -18.24
N ALA A 116 -1.93 11.63 -19.01
CA ALA A 116 -3.10 12.46 -18.77
C ALA A 116 -3.93 11.92 -17.57
N SER A 117 -4.10 10.60 -17.48
CA SER A 117 -4.66 9.94 -16.31
C SER A 117 -4.11 8.53 -16.17
N ILE A 118 -4.03 8.03 -14.94
CA ILE A 118 -3.66 6.66 -14.65
C ILE A 118 -4.47 6.13 -13.47
N THR A 119 -4.95 4.90 -13.58
CA THR A 119 -5.59 4.18 -12.48
C THR A 119 -4.71 3.02 -12.07
N VAL A 120 -4.23 3.06 -10.84
CA VAL A 120 -3.36 2.03 -10.25
C VAL A 120 -4.21 1.17 -9.31
N LYS A 121 -4.11 -0.16 -9.48
CA LYS A 121 -4.67 -1.14 -8.56
C LYS A 121 -3.62 -1.49 -7.51
N ILE A 122 -4.01 -1.52 -6.24
CA ILE A 122 -3.19 -1.97 -5.11
C ILE A 122 -4.06 -2.86 -4.22
N GLY A 123 -3.80 -4.15 -4.22
CA GLY A 123 -4.70 -5.14 -3.61
C GLY A 123 -6.08 -5.08 -4.26
N ASP A 124 -7.10 -4.77 -3.46
CA ASP A 124 -8.49 -4.65 -3.93
C ASP A 124 -8.93 -3.19 -4.15
N LYS A 125 -8.03 -2.22 -3.97
CA LYS A 125 -8.31 -0.80 -4.09
C LYS A 125 -7.80 -0.25 -5.41
N TYR A 126 -8.44 0.82 -5.90
CA TYR A 126 -8.05 1.55 -7.09
C TYR A 126 -7.80 3.02 -6.74
N TYR A 127 -6.72 3.57 -7.28
CA TYR A 127 -6.30 4.95 -7.09
C TYR A 127 -6.14 5.60 -8.45
N LYS A 128 -6.90 6.67 -8.72
CA LYS A 128 -6.87 7.38 -9.99
C LYS A 128 -6.16 8.72 -9.83
N TYR A 129 -5.20 8.97 -10.71
CA TYR A 129 -4.55 10.26 -10.89
C TYR A 129 -5.07 10.93 -12.16
N VAL A 130 -5.25 12.25 -12.11
CA VAL A 130 -5.62 13.09 -13.25
C VAL A 130 -4.64 14.25 -13.30
N SER A 131 -3.93 14.42 -14.43
CA SER A 131 -2.87 15.42 -14.56
C SER A 131 -3.40 16.85 -14.61
N SER A 132 -4.58 17.09 -15.20
CA SER A 132 -5.16 18.42 -15.30
C SER A 132 -5.48 19.07 -13.94
N THR A 133 -5.79 18.26 -12.93
CA THR A 133 -6.03 18.70 -11.56
C THR A 133 -4.87 18.43 -10.62
N ASN A 134 -3.89 17.64 -11.08
CA ASN A 134 -2.76 17.14 -10.31
C ASN A 134 -3.20 16.47 -8.99
N THR A 135 -4.29 15.71 -9.04
CA THR A 135 -4.89 15.09 -7.85
C THR A 135 -4.99 13.58 -7.97
N TRP A 136 -4.89 12.93 -6.82
CA TRP A 136 -5.21 11.52 -6.62
C TRP A 136 -6.55 11.39 -5.92
N ALA A 137 -7.35 10.40 -6.32
CA ALA A 137 -8.58 10.03 -5.64
C ALA A 137 -8.71 8.51 -5.57
N ALA A 138 -9.35 8.00 -4.52
CA ALA A 138 -9.84 6.63 -4.51
C ALA A 138 -10.84 6.46 -5.65
N SER A 139 -10.79 5.35 -6.37
CA SER A 139 -11.61 5.07 -7.54
C SER A 139 -12.23 3.69 -7.45
N THR A 140 -13.25 3.44 -8.25
CA THR A 140 -13.77 2.10 -8.53
C THR A 140 -12.95 1.44 -9.65
N ALA A 141 -13.12 0.14 -9.84
CA ALA A 141 -12.55 -0.56 -11.00
C ALA A 141 -12.94 0.18 -12.29
N PRO A 142 -11.99 0.36 -13.23
CA PRO A 142 -12.35 0.95 -14.52
C PRO A 142 -13.38 0.07 -15.22
N THR A 143 -14.43 0.69 -15.74
CA THR A 143 -15.39 0.01 -16.60
C THR A 143 -14.65 -0.31 -17.91
N THR A 144 -14.38 -1.57 -18.14
CA THR A 144 -13.95 -2.04 -19.47
C THR A 144 -15.16 -1.88 -20.39
N THR A 145 -15.24 -0.77 -21.12
CA THR A 145 -16.12 -0.71 -22.29
C THR A 145 -15.43 -1.56 -23.37
N PRO A 146 -16.13 -2.53 -23.96
CA PRO A 146 -15.59 -3.41 -24.99
C PRO A 146 -15.17 -2.64 -26.24
#